data_23c1db635422ab5fe3b116072c96f948
#
_entry.id   23c1db635422ab5fe3b116072c96f948
#
_cell.length_a   1.000
_cell.length_b   1.000
_cell.length_c   1.000
_cell.angle_alpha   90.00
_cell.angle_beta   90.00
_cell.angle_gamma   90.00
#
_symmetry.space_group_name_H-M   'P 1'
#
loop_
_entity.id
_entity.type
_entity.pdbx_description
1 polymer ?
#
loop_
_entity_poly.entity_id
_entity_poly.type
_entity_poly.pdbx_seq_one_letter_code
_entity_poly.pdbx_strand_id
1 'polypeptide(L)'
;MRTKHGTWPLWGLPALEAELDGTTPTRLGPLHCEAEETPRRVRFGVCESAGAASRLEYRLKWQKCGWELLCERGPLMAFGADAGTEMPEDDGLDRLFFRRIRRLEGIRIVTLLLTAVALIAGYAAEGFALVRLAAIPLAAALLLTLAAEKLKKARKQLSNRE
;
A
#
# COMPACT_ATOMS: atom_id res chain seq x y z
N MET A 1 4.97 22.44 15.51
CA MET A 1 5.30 22.78 14.09
C MET A 1 4.72 21.70 13.22
N ARG A 2 3.87 21.99 12.24
CA ARG A 2 3.26 20.95 11.39
C ARG A 2 4.22 20.59 10.27
N THR A 3 4.78 19.40 10.32
CA THR A 3 5.58 18.83 9.23
C THR A 3 4.65 18.11 8.24
N LYS A 4 4.85 18.32 6.94
CA LYS A 4 4.12 17.63 5.88
C LYS A 4 5.00 16.53 5.32
N HIS A 5 4.60 15.29 5.53
CA HIS A 5 5.23 14.10 4.98
C HIS A 5 4.45 13.61 3.77
N GLY A 6 5.14 13.17 2.72
CA GLY A 6 4.49 12.62 1.55
C GLY A 6 3.89 11.24 1.83
N THR A 7 2.57 11.09 1.75
CA THR A 7 1.95 9.77 1.75
C THR A 7 2.05 9.19 0.35
N TRP A 8 2.99 8.30 0.18
CA TRP A 8 3.16 7.57 -1.05
C TRP A 8 2.15 6.40 -1.16
N PRO A 9 1.99 5.83 -2.37
CA PRO A 9 1.27 4.57 -2.53
C PRO A 9 1.75 3.54 -1.48
N LEU A 10 0.99 2.47 -1.30
CA LEU A 10 1.21 1.45 -0.25
C LEU A 10 2.68 1.00 -0.07
N TRP A 11 3.49 1.01 -1.12
CA TRP A 11 4.91 0.66 -1.02
C TRP A 11 5.77 1.67 -0.24
N GLY A 12 5.27 2.87 -0.01
CA GLY A 12 5.91 3.90 0.81
C GLY A 12 5.54 3.85 2.30
N LEU A 13 4.57 3.02 2.71
CA LEU A 13 4.15 2.92 4.11
C LEU A 13 5.29 2.63 5.08
N PRO A 14 6.24 1.69 4.79
CA PRO A 14 7.34 1.43 5.71
C PRO A 14 8.26 2.64 5.92
N ALA A 15 8.48 3.43 4.86
CA ALA A 15 9.27 4.65 4.95
C ALA A 15 8.51 5.72 5.72
N LEU A 16 7.21 5.86 5.47
CA LEU A 16 6.34 6.79 6.18
C LEU A 16 6.25 6.46 7.68
N GLU A 17 6.12 5.20 8.05
CA GLU A 17 6.16 4.78 9.47
C GLU A 17 7.48 5.17 10.14
N ALA A 18 8.61 4.94 9.46
CA ALA A 18 9.93 5.31 9.99
C ALA A 18 10.10 6.83 10.13
N GLU A 19 9.50 7.60 9.22
CA GLU A 19 9.53 9.06 9.23
C GLU A 19 8.61 9.67 10.28
N LEU A 20 7.51 8.96 10.61
CA LEU A 20 6.54 9.35 11.62
C LEU A 20 6.91 8.90 13.03
N ASP A 21 7.92 8.04 13.21
CA ASP A 21 8.42 7.68 14.54
C ASP A 21 8.92 8.96 15.25
N GLY A 22 8.32 9.29 16.39
CA GLY A 22 8.57 10.53 17.12
C GLY A 22 7.64 11.70 16.74
N THR A 23 6.64 11.45 15.89
CA THR A 23 5.62 12.44 15.53
C THR A 23 4.22 11.85 15.64
N THR A 24 3.21 12.69 15.78
CA THR A 24 1.79 12.24 15.81
C THR A 24 1.08 12.69 14.55
N PRO A 25 0.69 11.78 13.65
CA PRO A 25 -0.08 12.14 12.47
C PRO A 25 -1.46 12.65 12.88
N THR A 26 -1.79 13.86 12.43
CA THR A 26 -3.06 14.52 12.70
C THR A 26 -4.03 14.37 11.54
N ARG A 27 -3.53 14.21 10.31
CA ARG A 27 -4.36 14.08 9.12
C ARG A 27 -3.68 13.29 8.01
N LEU A 28 -4.38 12.29 7.47
CA LEU A 28 -3.95 11.54 6.29
C LEU A 28 -4.61 12.11 5.02
N GLY A 29 -3.81 12.76 4.17
CA GLY A 29 -4.22 13.22 2.85
C GLY A 29 -3.95 12.16 1.75
N PRO A 30 -4.34 12.45 0.48
CA PRO A 30 -4.07 11.54 -0.64
C PRO A 30 -2.59 11.36 -0.96
N LEU A 31 -1.79 12.39 -0.77
CA LEU A 31 -0.37 12.45 -1.10
C LEU A 31 0.48 13.10 0.02
N HIS A 32 -0.13 13.41 1.17
CA HIS A 32 0.56 14.05 2.29
C HIS A 32 0.00 13.59 3.62
N CYS A 33 0.82 13.58 4.64
CA CYS A 33 0.47 13.40 6.03
C CYS A 33 0.83 14.67 6.79
N GLU A 34 -0.07 15.19 7.59
CA GLU A 34 0.22 16.28 8.52
C GLU A 34 0.53 15.64 9.87
N ALA A 35 1.63 16.01 10.51
CA ALA A 35 2.03 15.48 11.79
C ALA A 35 2.53 16.59 12.73
N GLU A 36 2.40 16.35 14.03
CA GLU A 36 2.91 17.18 15.10
C GLU A 36 4.02 16.45 15.87
N GLU A 37 5.02 17.18 16.33
CA GLU A 37 6.13 16.62 17.11
C GLU A 37 5.62 16.15 18.48
N THR A 38 5.47 14.86 18.66
CA THR A 38 5.14 14.21 19.93
C THR A 38 5.82 12.85 19.93
N PRO A 39 6.55 12.47 20.99
CA PRO A 39 7.31 11.22 21.03
C PRO A 39 6.38 10.00 21.14
N ARG A 40 5.70 9.65 20.06
CA ARG A 40 4.85 8.46 19.99
C ARG A 40 5.31 7.54 18.87
N ARG A 41 5.19 6.24 19.12
CA ARG A 41 5.37 5.21 18.10
C ARG A 41 4.12 5.14 17.24
N VAL A 42 4.28 5.19 15.92
CA VAL A 42 3.15 5.17 14.97
C VAL A 42 3.12 3.86 14.19
N ARG A 43 1.94 3.28 14.02
CA ARG A 43 1.70 2.12 13.18
C ARG A 43 0.43 2.29 12.35
N PHE A 44 0.44 1.68 11.18
CA PHE A 44 -0.71 1.66 10.30
C PHE A 44 -1.42 0.31 10.37
N GLY A 45 -2.72 0.35 10.54
CA GLY A 45 -3.61 -0.79 10.43
C GLY A 45 -4.60 -0.62 9.28
N VAL A 46 -5.19 -1.70 8.81
CA VAL A 46 -6.16 -1.68 7.71
C VAL A 46 -7.43 -2.40 8.11
N CYS A 47 -8.53 -1.66 8.21
CA CYS A 47 -9.86 -2.23 8.36
C CYS A 47 -10.52 -2.35 6.98
N GLU A 48 -10.60 -3.57 6.44
CA GLU A 48 -11.19 -3.81 5.10
C GLU A 48 -12.71 -3.67 5.07
N SER A 49 -13.37 -3.81 6.20
CA SER A 49 -14.83 -3.69 6.29
C SER A 49 -15.27 -2.24 6.23
N ALA A 50 -16.23 -1.95 5.36
CA ALA A 50 -16.85 -0.62 5.27
C ALA A 50 -17.89 -0.35 6.37
N GLY A 51 -18.31 -1.38 7.12
CA GLY A 51 -19.33 -1.27 8.17
C GLY A 51 -18.84 -0.51 9.39
N ALA A 52 -19.67 0.39 9.92
CA ALA A 52 -19.35 1.17 11.12
C ALA A 52 -19.06 0.28 12.34
N ALA A 53 -19.82 -0.80 12.51
CA ALA A 53 -19.63 -1.76 13.61
C ALA A 53 -18.26 -2.47 13.54
N SER A 54 -17.88 -2.97 12.36
CA SER A 54 -16.58 -3.64 12.16
C SER A 54 -15.40 -2.68 12.34
N ARG A 55 -15.57 -1.41 11.96
CA ARG A 55 -14.55 -0.37 12.20
C ARG A 55 -14.38 -0.07 13.68
N LEU A 56 -15.50 -0.01 14.41
CA LEU A 56 -15.47 0.19 15.85
C LEU A 56 -14.80 -0.98 16.57
N GLU A 57 -15.15 -2.21 16.19
CA GLU A 57 -14.55 -3.43 16.73
C GLU A 57 -13.02 -3.47 16.48
N TYR A 58 -12.60 -3.11 15.26
CA TYR A 58 -11.19 -3.03 14.90
C TYR A 58 -10.44 -1.98 15.73
N ARG A 59 -11.03 -0.80 15.94
CA ARG A 59 -10.46 0.24 16.83
C ARG A 59 -10.34 -0.24 18.27
N LEU A 60 -11.40 -0.89 18.78
CA LEU A 60 -11.40 -1.44 20.16
C LEU A 60 -10.33 -2.52 20.35
N LYS A 61 -10.06 -3.33 19.31
CA LYS A 61 -8.95 -4.31 19.35
C LYS A 61 -7.61 -3.61 19.59
N TRP A 62 -7.31 -2.55 18.87
CA TRP A 62 -6.09 -1.77 19.03
C TRP A 62 -6.04 -1.03 20.37
N GLN A 63 -7.15 -0.44 20.79
CA GLN A 63 -7.24 0.25 22.09
C GLN A 63 -7.01 -0.69 23.29
N LYS A 64 -7.47 -1.94 23.24
CA LYS A 64 -7.19 -2.95 24.28
C LYS A 64 -5.70 -3.24 24.45
N CYS A 65 -4.91 -3.08 23.39
CA CYS A 65 -3.46 -3.21 23.41
C CYS A 65 -2.73 -1.89 23.76
N GLY A 66 -3.45 -0.84 24.13
CA GLY A 66 -2.86 0.45 24.48
C GLY A 66 -2.55 1.37 23.30
N TRP A 67 -3.09 1.08 22.12
CA TRP A 67 -2.94 1.91 20.93
C TRP A 67 -4.13 2.84 20.75
N GLU A 68 -3.88 4.10 20.48
CA GLU A 68 -4.89 5.14 20.26
C GLU A 68 -5.03 5.43 18.77
N LEU A 69 -6.26 5.55 18.26
CA LEU A 69 -6.48 5.99 16.89
C LEU A 69 -6.14 7.48 16.77
N LEU A 70 -5.17 7.80 15.93
CA LEU A 70 -4.74 9.17 15.66
C LEU A 70 -5.53 9.79 14.50
N CYS A 71 -5.56 9.09 13.36
CA CYS A 71 -6.31 9.51 12.19
C CYS A 71 -6.64 8.34 11.28
N GLU A 72 -7.61 8.53 10.39
CA GLU A 72 -8.03 7.50 9.45
C GLU A 72 -8.31 8.07 8.06
N ARG A 73 -8.15 7.21 7.07
CA ARG A 73 -8.51 7.51 5.70
C ARG A 73 -8.93 6.26 4.93
N GLY A 74 -10.21 6.17 4.63
CA GLY A 74 -10.76 4.96 4.01
C GLY A 74 -10.52 3.73 4.87
N PRO A 75 -9.91 2.66 4.37
CA PRO A 75 -9.58 1.48 5.15
C PRO A 75 -8.31 1.63 6.01
N LEU A 76 -7.48 2.63 5.73
CA LEU A 76 -6.21 2.86 6.42
C LEU A 76 -6.44 3.69 7.69
N MET A 77 -5.91 3.21 8.80
CA MET A 77 -5.96 3.84 10.11
C MET A 77 -4.54 3.98 10.65
N ALA A 78 -4.21 5.13 11.22
CA ALA A 78 -2.96 5.36 11.92
C ALA A 78 -3.22 5.29 13.42
N PHE A 79 -2.45 4.48 14.11
CA PHE A 79 -2.51 4.32 15.56
C PHE A 79 -1.20 4.79 16.19
N GLY A 80 -1.30 5.39 17.37
CA GLY A 80 -0.16 5.81 18.16
C GLY A 80 -0.16 5.14 19.53
N ALA A 81 1.03 4.82 20.02
CA ALA A 81 1.21 4.30 21.36
C ALA A 81 2.56 4.75 21.92
N ASP A 82 2.72 4.58 23.23
CA ASP A 82 3.98 4.83 23.91
C ASP A 82 5.03 3.76 23.54
N ALA A 83 6.30 4.11 23.70
CA ALA A 83 7.39 3.19 23.43
C ALA A 83 7.28 1.92 24.31
N GLY A 84 7.37 0.74 23.70
CA GLY A 84 7.27 -0.54 24.39
C GLY A 84 5.87 -1.17 24.43
N THR A 85 4.84 -0.49 23.88
CA THR A 85 3.49 -1.07 23.77
C THR A 85 3.51 -2.24 22.79
N GLU A 86 2.94 -3.38 23.21
CA GLU A 86 2.80 -4.56 22.37
C GLU A 86 1.86 -4.29 21.19
N MET A 87 2.21 -4.81 20.03
CA MET A 87 1.42 -4.66 18.83
C MET A 87 0.29 -5.70 18.80
N PRO A 88 -0.96 -5.32 18.50
CA PRO A 88 -2.02 -6.31 18.32
C PRO A 88 -1.72 -7.15 17.09
N GLU A 89 -2.03 -8.44 17.15
CA GLU A 89 -1.95 -9.34 16.00
C GLU A 89 -2.88 -8.85 14.90
N ASP A 90 -2.33 -8.29 13.84
CA ASP A 90 -3.09 -7.66 12.75
C ASP A 90 -2.57 -8.04 11.36
N ASP A 91 -3.32 -8.89 10.67
CA ASP A 91 -3.03 -9.30 9.29
C ASP A 91 -3.64 -8.36 8.23
N GLY A 92 -4.37 -7.33 8.63
CA GLY A 92 -5.14 -6.48 7.69
C GLY A 92 -4.26 -5.83 6.64
N LEU A 93 -3.12 -5.29 7.06
CA LEU A 93 -2.16 -4.68 6.18
C LEU A 93 -1.51 -5.71 5.24
N ASP A 94 -1.13 -6.87 5.75
CA ASP A 94 -0.54 -7.97 4.96
C ASP A 94 -1.51 -8.49 3.90
N ARG A 95 -2.78 -8.70 4.25
CA ARG A 95 -3.85 -9.08 3.32
C ARG A 95 -4.06 -8.04 2.22
N LEU A 96 -4.01 -6.74 2.57
CA LEU A 96 -4.12 -5.66 1.59
C LEU A 96 -2.96 -5.69 0.58
N PHE A 97 -1.71 -5.85 1.07
CA PHE A 97 -0.54 -6.00 0.20
C PHE A 97 -0.66 -7.21 -0.72
N PHE A 98 -1.04 -8.36 -0.17
CA PHE A 98 -1.21 -9.59 -0.92
C PHE A 98 -2.24 -9.45 -2.05
N ARG A 99 -3.43 -8.89 -1.76
CA ARG A 99 -4.45 -8.63 -2.77
C ARG A 99 -3.98 -7.68 -3.86
N ARG A 100 -3.28 -6.62 -3.49
CA ARG A 100 -2.74 -5.65 -4.46
C ARG A 100 -1.69 -6.28 -5.36
N ILE A 101 -0.77 -7.04 -4.80
CA ILE A 101 0.25 -7.76 -5.55
C ILE A 101 -0.40 -8.74 -6.52
N ARG A 102 -1.34 -9.59 -6.04
CA ARG A 102 -2.05 -10.56 -6.86
C ARG A 102 -2.84 -9.90 -8.01
N ARG A 103 -3.47 -8.76 -7.72
CA ARG A 103 -4.19 -7.99 -8.76
C ARG A 103 -3.23 -7.47 -9.83
N LEU A 104 -2.08 -6.91 -9.45
CA LEU A 104 -1.08 -6.41 -10.40
C LEU A 104 -0.48 -7.55 -11.24
N GLU A 105 -0.21 -8.69 -10.62
CA GLU A 105 0.27 -9.88 -11.33
C GLU A 105 -0.77 -10.40 -12.33
N GLY A 106 -2.06 -10.42 -11.97
CA GLY A 106 -3.15 -10.77 -12.88
C GLY A 106 -3.23 -9.82 -14.08
N ILE A 107 -3.21 -8.51 -13.84
CA ILE A 107 -3.22 -7.49 -14.91
C ILE A 107 -1.99 -7.66 -15.81
N ARG A 108 -0.81 -7.91 -15.24
CA ARG A 108 0.43 -8.15 -15.99
C ARG A 108 0.29 -9.33 -16.93
N ILE A 109 -0.24 -10.47 -16.46
CA ILE A 109 -0.43 -11.67 -17.28
C ILE A 109 -1.36 -11.36 -18.46
N VAL A 110 -2.50 -10.71 -18.20
CA VAL A 110 -3.44 -10.32 -19.27
C VAL A 110 -2.77 -9.39 -20.29
N THR A 111 -1.99 -8.42 -19.82
CA THR A 111 -1.28 -7.48 -20.69
C THR A 111 -0.24 -8.22 -21.56
N LEU A 112 0.50 -9.17 -21.01
CA LEU A 112 1.47 -9.98 -21.76
C LEU A 112 0.78 -10.87 -22.81
N LEU A 113 -0.38 -11.47 -22.48
CA LEU A 113 -1.15 -12.27 -23.41
C LEU A 113 -1.66 -11.40 -24.59
N LEU A 114 -2.20 -10.21 -24.29
CA LEU A 114 -2.63 -9.28 -25.33
C LEU A 114 -1.47 -8.83 -26.22
N THR A 115 -0.29 -8.63 -25.64
CA THR A 115 0.92 -8.31 -26.41
C THR A 115 1.29 -9.46 -27.34
N ALA A 116 1.29 -10.70 -26.86
CA ALA A 116 1.59 -11.87 -27.68
C ALA A 116 0.59 -12.03 -28.84
N VAL A 117 -0.70 -11.88 -28.58
CA VAL A 117 -1.76 -11.91 -29.61
C VAL A 117 -1.54 -10.81 -30.65
N ALA A 118 -1.25 -9.58 -30.22
CA ALA A 118 -1.00 -8.46 -31.13
C ALA A 118 0.23 -8.69 -32.02
N LEU A 119 1.30 -9.28 -31.46
CA LEU A 119 2.50 -9.62 -32.22
C LEU A 119 2.22 -10.71 -33.26
N ILE A 120 1.52 -11.79 -32.89
CA ILE A 120 1.14 -12.88 -33.79
C ILE A 120 0.26 -12.35 -34.92
N ALA A 121 -0.77 -11.55 -34.62
CA ALA A 121 -1.66 -10.94 -35.59
C ALA A 121 -0.90 -9.98 -36.52
N GLY A 122 0.01 -9.18 -35.97
CA GLY A 122 0.84 -8.25 -36.74
C GLY A 122 1.78 -8.97 -37.71
N TYR A 123 2.36 -10.08 -37.28
CA TYR A 123 3.20 -10.91 -38.13
C TYR A 123 2.39 -11.57 -39.26
N ALA A 124 1.22 -12.13 -38.95
CA ALA A 124 0.34 -12.78 -39.91
C ALA A 124 -0.24 -11.80 -40.98
N ALA A 125 -0.44 -10.52 -40.61
CA ALA A 125 -0.99 -9.50 -41.49
C ALA A 125 0.09 -8.67 -42.24
N GLU A 126 1.37 -9.04 -42.12
CA GLU A 126 2.54 -8.27 -42.64
C GLU A 126 2.47 -6.77 -42.26
N GLY A 127 1.80 -6.48 -41.14
CA GLY A 127 1.48 -5.12 -40.72
C GLY A 127 2.47 -4.57 -39.69
N PHE A 128 3.50 -3.86 -40.13
CA PHE A 128 4.48 -3.18 -39.26
C PHE A 128 3.84 -2.25 -38.23
N ALA A 129 2.66 -1.68 -38.51
CA ALA A 129 1.94 -0.81 -37.59
C ALA A 129 1.47 -1.55 -36.31
N LEU A 130 0.98 -2.78 -36.44
CA LEU A 130 0.53 -3.60 -35.31
C LEU A 130 1.69 -4.02 -34.39
N VAL A 131 2.87 -4.27 -34.97
CA VAL A 131 4.08 -4.58 -34.19
C VAL A 131 4.51 -3.39 -33.33
N ARG A 132 4.41 -2.16 -33.86
CA ARG A 132 4.70 -0.93 -33.08
C ARG A 132 3.70 -0.72 -31.94
N LEU A 133 2.42 -1.02 -32.16
CA LEU A 133 1.39 -0.94 -31.13
C LEU A 133 1.63 -1.93 -29.98
N ALA A 134 2.28 -3.06 -30.22
CA ALA A 134 2.64 -4.02 -29.16
C ALA A 134 3.68 -3.47 -28.16
N ALA A 135 4.42 -2.42 -28.51
CA ALA A 135 5.37 -1.79 -27.59
C ALA A 135 4.67 -1.12 -26.39
N ILE A 136 3.45 -0.61 -26.55
CA ILE A 136 2.68 0.05 -25.48
C ILE A 136 2.33 -0.94 -24.35
N PRO A 137 1.66 -2.09 -24.62
CA PRO A 137 1.36 -3.04 -23.55
C PRO A 137 2.61 -3.71 -22.98
N LEU A 138 3.70 -3.83 -23.74
CA LEU A 138 4.97 -4.33 -23.22
C LEU A 138 5.55 -3.36 -22.18
N ALA A 139 5.57 -2.06 -22.46
CA ALA A 139 6.00 -1.04 -21.50
C ALA A 139 5.10 -1.03 -20.25
N ALA A 140 3.78 -1.17 -20.43
CA ALA A 140 2.85 -1.28 -19.31
C ALA A 140 3.12 -2.51 -18.44
N ALA A 141 3.40 -3.67 -19.05
CA ALA A 141 3.75 -4.89 -18.31
C ALA A 141 5.05 -4.72 -17.50
N LEU A 142 6.03 -4.00 -18.03
CA LEU A 142 7.28 -3.69 -17.33
C LEU A 142 7.03 -2.80 -16.11
N LEU A 143 6.24 -1.74 -16.26
CA LEU A 143 5.85 -0.85 -15.16
C LEU A 143 5.08 -1.60 -14.05
N LEU A 144 4.17 -2.49 -14.42
CA LEU A 144 3.44 -3.34 -13.47
C LEU A 144 4.37 -4.28 -12.71
N THR A 145 5.39 -4.83 -13.38
CA THR A 145 6.41 -5.66 -12.73
C THR A 145 7.18 -4.86 -11.68
N LEU A 146 7.66 -3.67 -12.02
CA LEU A 146 8.37 -2.80 -11.09
C LEU A 146 7.49 -2.39 -9.90
N ALA A 147 6.22 -2.10 -10.13
CA ALA A 147 5.27 -1.77 -9.06
C ALA A 147 5.03 -2.97 -8.13
N ALA A 148 4.87 -4.18 -8.67
CA ALA A 148 4.70 -5.40 -7.88
C ALA A 148 5.94 -5.71 -7.03
N GLU A 149 7.15 -5.56 -7.59
CA GLU A 149 8.41 -5.75 -6.85
C GLU A 149 8.56 -4.73 -5.70
N LYS A 150 8.23 -3.46 -5.93
CA LYS A 150 8.22 -2.45 -4.86
C LYS A 150 7.24 -2.81 -3.73
N LEU A 151 6.05 -3.30 -4.05
CA LEU A 151 5.08 -3.75 -3.05
C LEU A 151 5.57 -4.98 -2.28
N LYS A 152 6.17 -5.98 -2.95
CA LYS A 152 6.77 -7.14 -2.29
C LYS A 152 7.88 -6.74 -1.31
N LYS A 153 8.73 -5.80 -1.73
CA LYS A 153 9.80 -5.27 -0.87
C LYS A 153 9.24 -4.53 0.35
N ALA A 154 8.23 -3.69 0.16
CA ALA A 154 7.59 -2.96 1.24
C ALA A 154 6.91 -3.92 2.25
N ARG A 155 6.19 -4.94 1.75
CA ARG A 155 5.60 -5.99 2.59
C ARG A 155 6.66 -6.69 3.45
N LYS A 156 7.78 -7.10 2.85
CA LYS A 156 8.88 -7.75 3.59
C LYS A 156 9.49 -6.85 4.66
N GLN A 157 9.59 -5.55 4.39
CA GLN A 157 10.11 -4.59 5.37
C GLN A 157 9.18 -4.42 6.57
N LEU A 158 7.87 -4.47 6.37
CA LEU A 158 6.89 -4.41 7.46
C LEU A 158 6.90 -5.69 8.29
N SER A 159 6.93 -6.86 7.66
CA SER A 159 6.99 -8.16 8.36
C SER A 159 8.28 -8.37 9.18
N ASN A 160 9.38 -7.74 8.82
CA ASN A 160 10.64 -7.84 9.56
C ASN A 160 10.73 -6.87 10.75
N ARG A 161 9.69 -6.08 11.02
CA ARG A 161 9.63 -5.11 12.14
C ARG A 161 8.79 -5.60 13.34
N GLU A 162 8.12 -6.73 13.18
CA GLU A 162 7.46 -7.49 14.25
C GLU A 162 8.49 -8.28 15.04
#